data_a17a06342de3378ceaaf663127373a9b
#
_entry.id   a17a06342de3378ceaaf663127373a9b
#
_cell.length_a   1.000
_cell.length_b   1.000
_cell.length_c   1.000
_cell.angle_alpha   90.00
_cell.angle_beta   90.00
_cell.angle_gamma   90.00
#
_symmetry.space_group_name_H-M   'P 1'
#
loop_
_entity.id
_entity.type
_entity.pdbx_description
1 polymer ?
#
loop_
_entity_poly.entity_id
_entity_poly.type
_entity_poly.pdbx_seq_one_letter_code
_entity_poly.pdbx_strand_id
1 'polypeptide(L)'
;MTGYLFYRFFYFLSFLLPLKACFAIATFLSLIKYYFSPRDRRAVIANLRYILPESEQKHIHSYAKEVFINFGKYLVEFFRLHLLKKEDLDRKVKIPGREYVDEALRNGKGAIILSAHMGNWELGGVFMALLGYPMISVALPHRDEKVNSFFNQ
;
A
#
# COMPACT_ATOMS: atom_id res chain seq x y z
N MET A 1 -12.80 8.54 16.65
CA MET A 1 -13.62 9.44 15.79
C MET A 1 -12.78 10.30 14.86
N THR A 2 -11.68 10.88 15.30
CA THR A 2 -10.77 11.71 14.45
C THR A 2 -10.13 10.94 13.30
N GLY A 3 -9.71 9.69 13.50
CA GLY A 3 -9.09 8.88 12.44
C GLY A 3 -10.03 8.57 11.28
N TYR A 4 -11.26 8.18 11.56
CA TYR A 4 -12.26 7.87 10.54
C TYR A 4 -12.59 9.08 9.64
N LEU A 5 -12.80 10.27 10.25
CA LEU A 5 -13.05 11.48 9.49
C LEU A 5 -11.86 11.90 8.62
N PHE A 6 -10.64 11.69 9.14
CA PHE A 6 -9.41 11.90 8.39
C PHE A 6 -9.35 11.00 7.14
N TYR A 7 -9.57 9.69 7.29
CA TYR A 7 -9.59 8.76 6.15
C TYR A 7 -10.68 9.12 5.14
N ARG A 8 -11.90 9.44 5.57
CA ARG A 8 -12.98 9.85 4.67
C ARG A 8 -12.66 11.13 3.91
N PHE A 9 -12.07 12.13 4.57
CA PHE A 9 -11.68 13.38 3.93
C PHE A 9 -10.64 13.12 2.82
N PHE A 10 -9.57 12.38 3.10
CA PHE A 10 -8.54 12.09 2.11
C PHE A 10 -9.02 11.14 1.02
N TYR A 11 -9.89 10.21 1.34
CA TYR A 11 -10.58 9.39 0.35
C TYR A 11 -11.35 10.27 -0.63
N PHE A 12 -12.22 11.14 -0.15
CA PHE A 12 -12.95 12.07 -0.99
C PHE A 12 -12.04 13.00 -1.81
N LEU A 13 -11.01 13.55 -1.18
CA LEU A 13 -10.03 14.41 -1.86
C LEU A 13 -9.30 13.67 -2.98
N SER A 14 -9.05 12.37 -2.82
CA SER A 14 -8.38 11.54 -3.82
C SER A 14 -9.17 11.41 -5.12
N PHE A 15 -10.49 11.62 -5.10
CA PHE A 15 -11.33 11.64 -6.31
C PHE A 15 -11.31 12.99 -7.02
N LEU A 16 -11.28 14.06 -6.25
CA LEU A 16 -11.40 15.42 -6.80
C LEU A 16 -10.10 15.86 -7.49
N LEU A 17 -8.96 15.35 -7.02
CA LEU A 17 -7.66 15.82 -7.49
C LEU A 17 -7.02 14.85 -8.48
N PRO A 18 -6.23 15.35 -9.45
CA PRO A 18 -5.37 14.52 -10.28
C PRO A 18 -4.37 13.75 -9.41
N LEU A 19 -3.99 12.53 -9.83
CA LEU A 19 -3.08 11.66 -9.08
C LEU A 19 -1.76 12.35 -8.67
N LYS A 20 -1.20 13.16 -9.57
CA LYS A 20 0.04 13.93 -9.31
C LYS A 20 -0.13 14.91 -8.13
N ALA A 21 -1.27 15.58 -8.04
CA ALA A 21 -1.58 16.49 -6.94
C ALA A 21 -1.76 15.72 -5.61
N CYS A 22 -2.45 14.57 -5.64
CA CYS A 22 -2.57 13.68 -4.49
C CYS A 22 -1.21 13.23 -3.98
N PHE A 23 -0.30 12.83 -4.87
CA PHE A 23 1.07 12.44 -4.50
C PHE A 23 1.89 13.58 -3.93
N ALA A 24 1.75 14.80 -4.45
CA ALA A 24 2.42 15.98 -3.90
C ALA A 24 1.95 16.28 -2.47
N ILE A 25 0.64 16.25 -2.23
CA ILE A 25 0.04 16.43 -0.90
C ILE A 25 0.49 15.31 0.05
N ALA A 26 0.43 14.05 -0.39
CA ALA A 26 0.87 12.92 0.41
C ALA A 26 2.35 13.01 0.79
N THR A 27 3.20 13.41 -0.15
CA THR A 27 4.63 13.64 0.10
C THR A 27 4.84 14.74 1.15
N PHE A 28 4.17 15.87 1.01
CA PHE A 28 4.25 16.98 1.97
C PHE A 28 3.82 16.55 3.38
N LEU A 29 2.66 15.90 3.50
CA LEU A 29 2.15 15.41 4.79
C LEU A 29 3.04 14.33 5.40
N SER A 30 3.64 13.47 4.58
CA SER A 30 4.58 12.45 5.02
C SER A 30 5.85 13.05 5.59
N LEU A 31 6.36 14.12 4.99
CA LEU A 31 7.50 14.86 5.52
C LEU A 31 7.17 15.55 6.86
N ILE A 32 5.99 16.16 6.96
CA ILE A 32 5.52 16.70 8.25
C ILE A 32 5.50 15.57 9.29
N LYS A 33 4.88 14.43 8.98
CA LYS A 33 4.84 13.28 9.90
C LYS A 33 6.25 12.79 10.27
N TYR A 34 7.17 12.71 9.33
CA TYR A 34 8.56 12.32 9.60
C TYR A 34 9.22 13.22 10.62
N TYR A 35 9.06 14.55 10.51
CA TYR A 35 9.68 15.51 11.44
C TYR A 35 8.97 15.56 12.79
N PHE A 36 7.65 15.50 12.83
CA PHE A 36 6.85 15.69 14.04
C PHE A 36 6.43 14.38 14.74
N SER A 37 6.78 13.19 14.19
CA SER A 37 6.54 11.90 14.86
C SER A 37 7.85 11.19 15.24
N PRO A 38 8.54 11.61 16.32
CA PRO A 38 9.83 11.02 16.70
C PRO A 38 9.72 9.53 17.07
N ARG A 39 8.57 9.07 17.54
CA ARG A 39 8.33 7.66 17.86
C ARG A 39 8.37 6.81 16.60
N ASP A 40 7.56 7.15 15.60
CA ASP A 40 7.46 6.38 14.34
C ASP A 40 8.80 6.45 13.59
N ARG A 41 9.42 7.64 13.54
CA ARG A 41 10.73 7.82 12.91
C ARG A 41 11.80 6.93 13.55
N ARG A 42 11.86 6.84 14.88
CA ARG A 42 12.81 5.95 15.56
C ARG A 42 12.57 4.48 15.23
N ALA A 43 11.31 4.06 15.19
CA ALA A 43 10.97 2.69 14.83
C ALA A 43 11.43 2.35 13.40
N VAL A 44 11.14 3.22 12.42
CA VAL A 44 11.58 3.03 11.02
C VAL A 44 13.11 3.01 10.93
N ILE A 45 13.82 3.93 11.60
CA ILE A 45 15.28 3.96 11.62
C ILE A 45 15.87 2.68 12.24
N ALA A 46 15.29 2.19 13.33
CA ALA A 46 15.72 0.94 13.96
C ALA A 46 15.59 -0.26 13.01
N ASN A 47 14.45 -0.39 12.33
CA ASN A 47 14.22 -1.44 11.34
C ASN A 47 15.20 -1.33 10.17
N LEU A 48 15.44 -0.13 9.65
CA LEU A 48 16.39 0.08 8.55
C LEU A 48 17.83 -0.29 8.97
N ARG A 49 18.25 0.04 10.18
CA ARG A 49 19.57 -0.35 10.70
C ARG A 49 19.73 -1.87 10.83
N TYR A 50 18.64 -2.57 11.17
CA TYR A 50 18.65 -4.02 11.23
C TYR A 50 18.85 -4.66 9.85
N ILE A 51 18.22 -4.08 8.82
CA ILE A 51 18.27 -4.58 7.43
C ILE A 51 19.55 -4.14 6.72
N LEU A 52 20.04 -2.94 7.03
CA LEU A 52 21.18 -2.28 6.38
C LEU A 52 22.25 -1.90 7.41
N PRO A 53 22.87 -2.86 8.10
CA PRO A 53 23.78 -2.57 9.22
C PRO A 53 25.02 -1.76 8.81
N GLU A 54 25.51 -1.96 7.58
CA GLU A 54 26.72 -1.30 7.06
C GLU A 54 26.43 0.11 6.47
N SER A 55 25.16 0.54 6.44
CA SER A 55 24.82 1.84 5.85
C SER A 55 25.18 3.00 6.76
N GLU A 56 25.77 4.04 6.18
CA GLU A 56 26.03 5.28 6.88
C GLU A 56 24.74 5.92 7.43
N GLN A 57 24.86 6.61 8.58
CA GLN A 57 23.70 7.20 9.24
C GLN A 57 22.92 8.19 8.36
N LYS A 58 23.62 8.95 7.51
CA LYS A 58 22.96 9.89 6.58
C LYS A 58 22.03 9.15 5.57
N HIS A 59 22.45 7.97 5.08
CA HIS A 59 21.65 7.17 4.17
C HIS A 59 20.44 6.56 4.88
N ILE A 60 20.61 6.07 6.10
CA ILE A 60 19.50 5.55 6.93
C ILE A 60 18.42 6.63 7.14
N HIS A 61 18.81 7.88 7.43
CA HIS A 61 17.83 8.97 7.56
C HIS A 61 17.15 9.32 6.23
N SER A 62 17.88 9.27 5.12
CA SER A 62 17.30 9.47 3.79
C SER A 62 16.27 8.38 3.47
N TYR A 63 16.63 7.12 3.65
CA TYR A 63 15.73 5.98 3.45
C TYR A 63 14.51 6.04 4.38
N ALA A 64 14.70 6.46 5.62
CA ALA A 64 13.58 6.64 6.55
C ALA A 64 12.57 7.68 6.04
N LYS A 65 13.02 8.81 5.47
CA LYS A 65 12.11 9.78 4.83
C LYS A 65 11.36 9.16 3.66
N GLU A 66 12.05 8.39 2.82
CA GLU A 66 11.43 7.71 1.69
C GLU A 66 10.39 6.67 2.11
N VAL A 67 10.63 5.95 3.20
CA VAL A 67 9.62 5.03 3.79
C VAL A 67 8.33 5.79 4.13
N PHE A 68 8.44 6.95 4.79
CA PHE A 68 7.27 7.77 5.11
C PHE A 68 6.57 8.28 3.85
N ILE A 69 7.32 8.77 2.86
CA ILE A 69 6.79 9.28 1.58
C ILE A 69 6.10 8.16 0.81
N ASN A 70 6.73 6.99 0.70
CA ASN A 70 6.18 5.86 -0.03
C ASN A 70 4.91 5.33 0.64
N PHE A 71 4.87 5.29 1.99
CA PHE A 71 3.65 4.94 2.70
C PHE A 71 2.51 5.95 2.45
N GLY A 72 2.80 7.26 2.40
CA GLY A 72 1.80 8.26 2.04
C GLY A 72 1.26 8.09 0.62
N LYS A 73 2.14 7.81 -0.35
CA LYS A 73 1.74 7.53 -1.75
C LYS A 73 0.93 6.23 -1.84
N TYR A 74 1.36 5.18 -1.13
CA TYR A 74 0.61 3.93 -1.03
C TYR A 74 -0.83 4.16 -0.55
N LEU A 75 -1.07 4.99 0.47
CA LEU A 75 -2.43 5.32 0.93
C LEU A 75 -3.25 6.02 -0.16
N VAL A 76 -2.65 6.91 -0.96
CA VAL A 76 -3.33 7.52 -2.12
C VAL A 76 -3.73 6.47 -3.15
N GLU A 77 -2.82 5.57 -3.48
CA GLU A 77 -3.11 4.46 -4.41
C GLU A 77 -4.22 3.56 -3.85
N PHE A 78 -4.12 3.19 -2.58
CA PHE A 78 -5.13 2.38 -1.89
C PHE A 78 -6.53 2.99 -1.98
N PHE A 79 -6.67 4.30 -1.70
CA PHE A 79 -7.97 4.99 -1.83
C PHE A 79 -8.52 5.00 -3.25
N ARG A 80 -7.68 4.78 -4.25
CA ARG A 80 -8.04 4.79 -5.67
C ARG A 80 -8.15 3.40 -6.29
N LEU A 81 -7.98 2.31 -5.52
CA LEU A 81 -8.03 0.94 -6.04
C LEU A 81 -9.35 0.64 -6.76
N HIS A 82 -10.48 1.12 -6.24
CA HIS A 82 -11.81 0.93 -6.83
C HIS A 82 -12.00 1.65 -8.19
N LEU A 83 -11.10 2.57 -8.57
CA LEU A 83 -11.09 3.21 -9.89
C LEU A 83 -10.41 2.36 -10.97
N LEU A 84 -9.73 1.29 -10.57
CA LEU A 84 -9.03 0.40 -11.49
C LEU A 84 -10.03 -0.47 -12.23
N LYS A 85 -9.80 -0.60 -13.52
CA LYS A 85 -10.61 -1.42 -14.43
C LYS A 85 -9.72 -2.48 -15.08
N LYS A 86 -10.36 -3.53 -15.61
CA LYS A 86 -9.65 -4.59 -16.33
C LYS A 86 -8.84 -4.07 -17.51
N GLU A 87 -9.34 -3.04 -18.19
CA GLU A 87 -8.67 -2.40 -19.33
C GLU A 87 -7.36 -1.67 -18.93
N ASP A 88 -7.20 -1.36 -17.64
CA ASP A 88 -5.96 -0.76 -17.12
C ASP A 88 -4.83 -1.80 -16.98
N LEU A 89 -5.16 -3.09 -16.86
CA LEU A 89 -4.18 -4.16 -16.65
C LEU A 89 -3.18 -4.24 -17.79
N ASP A 90 -3.68 -4.32 -19.03
CA ASP A 90 -2.83 -4.51 -20.21
C ASP A 90 -1.88 -3.34 -20.47
N ARG A 91 -2.29 -2.13 -20.04
CA ARG A 91 -1.51 -0.89 -20.27
C ARG A 91 -0.58 -0.51 -19.14
N LYS A 92 -0.94 -0.87 -17.89
CA LYS A 92 -0.26 -0.32 -16.70
C LYS A 92 0.55 -1.35 -15.93
N VAL A 93 0.28 -2.64 -16.14
CA VAL A 93 0.84 -3.68 -15.27
C VAL A 93 1.42 -4.83 -16.08
N LYS A 94 2.64 -5.19 -15.74
CA LYS A 94 3.24 -6.46 -16.17
C LYS A 94 3.22 -7.41 -14.97
N ILE A 95 2.67 -8.60 -15.15
CA ILE A 95 2.61 -9.64 -14.13
C ILE A 95 3.47 -10.84 -14.60
N PRO A 96 4.79 -10.74 -14.47
CA PRO A 96 5.66 -11.87 -14.79
C PRO A 96 5.38 -13.01 -13.80
N GLY A 97 5.38 -14.25 -14.28
CA GLY A 97 5.13 -15.42 -13.45
C GLY A 97 3.64 -15.76 -13.22
N ARG A 98 2.72 -15.07 -13.92
CA ARG A 98 1.28 -15.40 -13.87
C ARG A 98 1.03 -16.86 -14.21
N GLU A 99 1.79 -17.41 -15.13
CA GLU A 99 1.72 -18.80 -15.57
C GLU A 99 1.90 -19.81 -14.43
N TYR A 100 2.67 -19.47 -13.40
CA TYR A 100 2.82 -20.31 -12.20
C TYR A 100 1.55 -20.39 -11.37
N VAL A 101 0.78 -19.31 -11.32
CA VAL A 101 -0.53 -19.30 -10.64
C VAL A 101 -1.51 -20.16 -11.40
N ASP A 102 -1.56 -20.00 -12.74
CA ASP A 102 -2.42 -20.81 -13.62
C ASP A 102 -2.09 -22.30 -13.49
N GLU A 103 -0.82 -22.65 -13.42
CA GLU A 103 -0.37 -24.03 -13.22
C GLU A 103 -0.76 -24.58 -11.84
N ALA A 104 -0.56 -23.80 -10.76
CA ALA A 104 -0.93 -24.21 -9.41
C ALA A 104 -2.44 -24.47 -9.27
N LEU A 105 -3.27 -23.73 -10.00
CA LEU A 105 -4.72 -23.85 -9.96
C LEU A 105 -5.27 -24.99 -10.82
N ARG A 106 -4.51 -25.55 -11.77
CA ARG A 106 -4.98 -26.63 -12.68
C ARG A 106 -5.55 -27.86 -11.95
N ASN A 107 -5.04 -28.16 -10.78
CA ASN A 107 -5.45 -29.32 -10.01
C ASN A 107 -6.72 -29.09 -9.16
N GLY A 108 -7.36 -27.92 -9.23
CA GLY A 108 -8.59 -27.59 -8.50
C GLY A 108 -8.45 -27.53 -6.98
N LYS A 109 -7.22 -27.58 -6.45
CA LYS A 109 -6.95 -27.56 -4.99
C LYS A 109 -6.75 -26.15 -4.43
N GLY A 110 -6.77 -25.12 -5.27
CA GLY A 110 -6.42 -23.77 -4.89
C GLY A 110 -4.90 -23.56 -4.80
N ALA A 111 -4.49 -22.32 -4.49
CA ALA A 111 -3.09 -21.95 -4.31
C ALA A 111 -2.97 -20.95 -3.14
N ILE A 112 -1.89 -21.06 -2.38
CA ILE A 112 -1.52 -20.08 -1.36
C ILE A 112 -0.44 -19.18 -1.94
N ILE A 113 -0.76 -17.89 -2.08
CA ILE A 113 0.19 -16.87 -2.53
C ILE A 113 0.83 -16.24 -1.29
N LEU A 114 2.12 -16.46 -1.10
CA LEU A 114 2.89 -15.81 -0.06
C LEU A 114 3.54 -14.55 -0.63
N SER A 115 3.33 -13.42 0.01
CA SER A 115 3.89 -12.12 -0.39
C SER A 115 4.64 -11.48 0.76
N ALA A 116 5.76 -10.83 0.45
CA ALA A 116 6.36 -9.87 1.36
C ALA A 116 5.61 -8.53 1.28
N HIS A 117 5.55 -7.79 2.39
CA HIS A 117 4.94 -6.45 2.41
C HIS A 117 5.88 -5.43 1.73
N MET A 118 6.11 -5.62 0.44
CA MET A 118 6.95 -4.74 -0.40
C MET A 118 6.09 -4.06 -1.46
N GLY A 119 6.26 -2.75 -1.61
CA GLY A 119 5.46 -1.96 -2.53
C GLY A 119 3.99 -1.91 -2.13
N ASN A 120 3.10 -1.95 -3.12
CA ASN A 120 1.65 -1.96 -2.91
C ASN A 120 1.08 -3.37 -3.16
N TRP A 121 1.07 -4.20 -2.12
CA TRP A 121 0.60 -5.59 -2.19
C TRP A 121 -0.93 -5.70 -2.38
N GLU A 122 -1.71 -4.72 -1.88
CA GLU A 122 -3.16 -4.69 -2.14
C GLU A 122 -3.46 -4.50 -3.61
N LEU A 123 -2.70 -3.64 -4.29
CA LEU A 123 -2.78 -3.46 -5.73
C LEU A 123 -2.56 -4.79 -6.47
N GLY A 124 -1.60 -5.59 -6.01
CA GLY A 124 -1.36 -6.94 -6.54
C GLY A 124 -2.60 -7.84 -6.41
N GLY A 125 -3.22 -7.85 -5.23
CA GLY A 125 -4.46 -8.60 -4.99
C GLY A 125 -5.63 -8.15 -5.87
N VAL A 126 -5.83 -6.84 -6.00
CA VAL A 126 -6.87 -6.26 -6.87
C VAL A 126 -6.64 -6.65 -8.34
N PHE A 127 -5.40 -6.62 -8.82
CA PHE A 127 -5.10 -7.05 -10.19
C PHE A 127 -5.39 -8.52 -10.42
N MET A 128 -5.06 -9.40 -9.49
CA MET A 128 -5.40 -10.81 -9.58
C MET A 128 -6.91 -11.02 -9.62
N ALA A 129 -7.67 -10.30 -8.79
CA ALA A 129 -9.13 -10.34 -8.81
C ALA A 129 -9.72 -9.84 -10.14
N LEU A 130 -9.19 -8.72 -10.69
CA LEU A 130 -9.61 -8.20 -12.01
C LEU A 130 -9.29 -9.14 -13.17
N LEU A 131 -8.26 -9.97 -13.04
CA LEU A 131 -7.95 -11.06 -13.99
C LEU A 131 -8.89 -12.26 -13.86
N GLY A 132 -9.78 -12.27 -12.86
CA GLY A 132 -10.77 -13.32 -12.65
C GLY A 132 -10.34 -14.42 -11.68
N TYR A 133 -9.22 -14.28 -10.99
CA TYR A 133 -8.84 -15.25 -9.94
C TYR A 133 -9.71 -15.04 -8.69
N PRO A 134 -10.29 -16.12 -8.11
CA PRO A 134 -11.00 -16.03 -6.84
C PRO A 134 -10.01 -15.79 -5.72
N MET A 135 -9.97 -14.55 -5.18
CA MET A 135 -9.03 -14.13 -4.16
C MET A 135 -9.66 -14.19 -2.76
N ILE A 136 -8.93 -14.79 -1.81
CA ILE A 136 -9.24 -14.73 -0.39
C ILE A 136 -8.00 -14.19 0.30
N SER A 137 -8.14 -13.12 1.07
CA SER A 137 -7.05 -12.53 1.84
C SER A 137 -7.30 -12.63 3.33
N VAL A 138 -6.22 -12.85 4.09
CA VAL A 138 -6.26 -12.79 5.56
C VAL A 138 -5.81 -11.41 5.99
N ALA A 139 -6.67 -10.68 6.70
CA ALA A 139 -6.37 -9.34 7.19
C ALA A 139 -6.65 -9.23 8.70
N LEU A 140 -5.87 -8.41 9.37
CA LEU A 140 -6.16 -8.07 10.77
C LEU A 140 -7.19 -6.93 10.81
N PRO A 141 -8.21 -7.03 11.68
CA PRO A 141 -9.19 -5.95 11.81
C PRO A 141 -8.53 -4.70 12.41
N HIS A 142 -8.98 -3.54 11.97
CA HIS A 142 -8.60 -2.28 12.58
C HIS A 142 -9.21 -2.17 13.99
N ARG A 143 -8.47 -1.56 14.93
CA ARG A 143 -8.95 -1.37 16.32
C ARG A 143 -10.19 -0.47 16.42
N ASP A 144 -10.29 0.52 15.53
CA ASP A 144 -11.47 1.39 15.42
C ASP A 144 -12.47 0.74 14.46
N GLU A 145 -13.65 0.37 14.95
CA GLU A 145 -14.69 -0.32 14.17
C GLU A 145 -15.15 0.47 12.94
N LYS A 146 -15.19 1.81 13.03
CA LYS A 146 -15.58 2.66 11.90
C LYS A 146 -14.52 2.68 10.82
N VAL A 147 -13.25 2.68 11.23
CA VAL A 147 -12.12 2.53 10.30
C VAL A 147 -12.13 1.15 9.68
N ASN A 148 -12.35 0.11 10.47
CA ASN A 148 -12.44 -1.27 9.98
C ASN A 148 -13.57 -1.43 8.96
N SER A 149 -14.76 -0.91 9.26
CA SER A 149 -15.89 -0.93 8.32
C SER A 149 -15.61 -0.14 7.03
N PHE A 150 -14.87 0.97 7.14
CA PHE A 150 -14.49 1.77 5.97
C PHE A 150 -13.53 1.03 5.02
N PHE A 151 -12.60 0.24 5.55
CA PHE A 151 -11.64 -0.52 4.74
C PHE A 151 -12.21 -1.84 4.20
N ASN A 152 -13.32 -2.34 4.74
CA ASN A 152 -13.96 -3.60 4.33
C ASN A 152 -15.20 -3.38 3.41
N GLN A 153 -15.42 -2.17 2.91
CA GLN A 153 -16.46 -1.85 1.93
C GLN A 153 -15.95 -2.04 0.50
#